data_2e58a35ec5ed38b5e1f3d5763bce352d
#
_entry.id   2e58a35ec5ed38b5e1f3d5763bce352d
#
_cell.length_a   1.000
_cell.length_b   1.000
_cell.length_c   1.000
_cell.angle_alpha   90.00
_cell.angle_beta   90.00
_cell.angle_gamma   90.00
#
_symmetry.space_group_name_H-M   'P 1'
#
loop_
_entity.id
_entity.type
_entity.pdbx_description
1 polymer ?
#
loop_
_entity_poly.entity_id
_entity_poly.type
_entity_poly.pdbx_seq_one_letter_code
_entity_poly.pdbx_strand_id
1 'polypeptide(L)'
;MPFDRITAYRWLRRVATAVGVSALLATAGATGWALTPEPVPPAVEQAAPDEPEPTAPAPSPTPEETVPAAAPAPDDLPVVDYDPAPRGFPADPDASDVTPLTEGLHPTRRIAAYDAPGGRPLAFLAPTIRGVELTMPIAQRRAGWTAVLLPSANRRLAWLPPGGFSTVQLRDQLVVERRTHRITWYRAGRAVRSWEVSLGQRGQETPLGRTFILGRTPPPQQVYGGVDIFALGAVPDDPNSVPASLRGAHIGLHSWYHDGELGRNTTNGCIRLTRSGQRELLAEVRTGSAVVVVDDLPEPPPTA
;
A
#
# COMPACT_ATOMS: atom_id res chain seq x y z
N MET A 1 6.08 24.49 -23.58
CA MET A 1 7.06 25.07 -22.64
C MET A 1 7.69 23.92 -21.89
N PRO A 2 9.01 23.75 -21.93
CA PRO A 2 9.68 22.61 -21.32
C PRO A 2 9.72 22.76 -19.80
N PHE A 3 9.32 21.70 -19.10
CA PHE A 3 9.51 21.55 -17.67
C PHE A 3 10.96 21.09 -17.43
N ASP A 4 11.82 22.03 -17.10
CA ASP A 4 13.15 21.73 -16.61
C ASP A 4 13.35 22.48 -15.28
N ARG A 5 13.65 21.72 -14.25
CA ARG A 5 14.28 22.00 -12.95
C ARG A 5 13.47 21.48 -11.75
N ILE A 6 13.70 20.22 -11.44
CA ILE A 6 13.48 19.71 -10.08
C ILE A 6 14.77 19.93 -9.31
N THR A 7 14.76 20.91 -8.42
CA THR A 7 15.88 21.19 -7.51
C THR A 7 15.80 20.20 -6.35
N ALA A 8 16.82 19.37 -6.23
CA ALA A 8 16.99 18.44 -5.11
C ALA A 8 17.18 19.21 -3.79
N TYR A 9 16.27 19.07 -2.85
CA TYR A 9 16.42 19.57 -1.49
C TYR A 9 17.23 18.58 -0.65
N ARG A 10 18.45 18.98 -0.29
CA ARG A 10 19.30 18.30 0.71
C ARG A 10 18.79 18.66 2.10
N TRP A 11 18.28 17.68 2.85
CA TRP A 11 17.98 17.84 4.28
C TRP A 11 19.20 17.48 5.12
N LEU A 12 19.70 18.49 5.85
CA LEU A 12 20.72 18.35 6.88
C LEU A 12 20.11 17.67 8.14
N ARG A 13 20.72 16.56 8.53
CA ARG A 13 20.47 15.90 9.81
C ARG A 13 20.99 16.78 10.96
N ARG A 14 20.16 17.04 11.95
CA ARG A 14 20.59 17.42 13.30
C ARG A 14 20.16 16.32 14.27
N VAL A 15 21.16 15.62 14.79
CA VAL A 15 21.04 14.67 15.89
C VAL A 15 21.11 15.49 17.18
N ALA A 16 20.11 15.38 18.04
CA ALA A 16 20.15 15.83 19.41
C ALA A 16 20.08 14.61 20.32
N THR A 17 21.20 14.31 20.97
CA THR A 17 21.35 13.33 22.05
C THR A 17 20.81 13.91 23.35
N ALA A 18 19.84 13.24 23.97
CA ALA A 18 19.46 13.49 25.35
C ALA A 18 19.68 12.20 26.16
N VAL A 19 20.66 12.22 27.03
CA VAL A 19 20.94 11.19 28.04
C VAL A 19 20.08 11.51 29.26
N GLY A 20 19.25 10.57 29.68
CA GLY A 20 18.48 10.63 30.92
C GLY A 20 18.77 9.40 31.79
N VAL A 21 19.52 9.60 32.84
CA VAL A 21 19.78 8.63 33.92
C VAL A 21 18.58 8.63 34.87
N SER A 22 18.01 7.46 35.18
CA SER A 22 17.08 7.31 36.31
C SER A 22 17.42 6.08 37.13
N ALA A 23 17.58 6.35 38.43
CA ALA A 23 18.10 5.47 39.45
C ALA A 23 17.11 4.37 39.87
N LEU A 24 17.68 3.22 40.23
CA LEU A 24 17.04 2.10 40.93
C LEU A 24 16.79 2.45 42.42
N LEU A 25 15.60 2.10 42.89
CA LEU A 25 15.31 1.91 44.33
C LEU A 25 14.84 0.46 44.51
N ALA A 26 15.68 -0.33 45.19
CA ALA A 26 15.37 -1.66 45.68
C ALA A 26 14.71 -1.54 47.08
N THR A 27 13.56 -2.20 47.25
CA THR A 27 13.00 -2.46 48.58
C THR A 27 12.94 -3.98 48.80
N ALA A 28 13.70 -4.40 49.78
CA ALA A 28 13.67 -5.78 50.26
C ALA A 28 12.45 -5.99 51.16
N GLY A 29 11.64 -7.00 50.88
CA GLY A 29 10.60 -7.51 51.76
C GLY A 29 10.83 -9.00 52.05
N ALA A 30 11.27 -9.29 53.27
CA ALA A 30 11.39 -10.64 53.81
C ALA A 30 10.02 -11.13 54.29
N THR A 31 9.56 -12.29 53.79
CA THR A 31 8.43 -13.02 54.40
C THR A 31 8.76 -14.51 54.47
N GLY A 32 8.50 -15.06 55.65
CA GLY A 32 8.96 -16.29 56.20
C GLY A 32 8.46 -17.57 55.47
N TRP A 33 9.28 -18.57 55.54
CA TRP A 33 9.04 -19.93 55.13
C TRP A 33 8.25 -20.69 56.19
N ALA A 34 7.04 -21.08 55.89
CA ALA A 34 6.33 -22.09 56.67
C ALA A 34 6.59 -23.48 56.04
N LEU A 35 7.21 -24.32 56.83
CA LEU A 35 7.45 -25.76 56.48
C LEU A 35 6.13 -26.52 56.58
N THR A 36 5.60 -26.99 55.45
CA THR A 36 4.54 -27.96 55.41
C THR A 36 5.18 -29.35 55.14
N PRO A 37 4.78 -30.41 55.85
CA PRO A 37 5.33 -31.74 55.61
C PRO A 37 4.85 -32.34 54.28
N GLU A 38 5.77 -32.97 53.55
CA GLU A 38 5.51 -33.69 52.31
C GLU A 38 4.61 -34.90 52.56
N PRO A 39 3.61 -35.15 51.72
CA PRO A 39 2.86 -36.41 51.72
C PRO A 39 3.67 -37.52 51.07
N VAL A 40 3.71 -38.66 51.75
CA VAL A 40 4.32 -39.92 51.28
C VAL A 40 3.60 -40.38 50.01
N PRO A 41 4.31 -40.71 48.90
CA PRO A 41 3.66 -41.20 47.69
C PRO A 41 3.17 -42.64 47.90
N PRO A 42 1.97 -43.01 47.35
CA PRO A 42 1.47 -44.36 47.35
C PRO A 42 2.36 -45.27 46.49
N ALA A 43 2.49 -46.55 46.89
CA ALA A 43 3.28 -47.57 46.22
C ALA A 43 2.87 -47.69 44.75
N VAL A 44 3.87 -47.63 43.86
CA VAL A 44 3.70 -47.81 42.42
C VAL A 44 3.45 -49.29 42.15
N GLU A 45 2.21 -49.61 41.75
CA GLU A 45 1.86 -50.91 41.16
C GLU A 45 2.54 -51.03 39.81
N GLN A 46 3.42 -52.04 39.63
CA GLN A 46 4.10 -52.30 38.36
C GLN A 46 3.05 -52.66 37.29
N ALA A 47 2.77 -51.73 36.39
CA ALA A 47 2.02 -52.01 35.18
C ALA A 47 2.84 -52.93 34.24
N ALA A 48 2.17 -53.93 33.67
CA ALA A 48 2.71 -54.80 32.65
C ALA A 48 3.24 -54.04 31.43
N PRO A 49 4.24 -54.53 30.68
CA PRO A 49 4.78 -53.84 29.53
C PRO A 49 3.70 -53.65 28.45
N ASP A 50 3.43 -52.41 28.11
CA ASP A 50 2.54 -52.04 27.03
C ASP A 50 3.06 -52.59 25.69
N GLU A 51 2.18 -53.27 24.98
CA GLU A 51 2.36 -53.70 23.61
C GLU A 51 2.58 -52.46 22.73
N PRO A 52 3.59 -52.43 21.82
CA PRO A 52 3.88 -51.22 21.03
C PRO A 52 2.69 -50.84 20.15
N GLU A 53 2.13 -49.67 20.43
CA GLU A 53 1.08 -49.05 19.62
C GLU A 53 1.55 -48.90 18.17
N PRO A 54 0.73 -49.23 17.14
CA PRO A 54 1.17 -49.18 15.76
C PRO A 54 1.48 -47.68 15.41
N THR A 55 2.76 -47.44 15.11
CA THR A 55 3.26 -46.13 14.69
C THR A 55 2.48 -45.69 13.45
N ALA A 56 1.70 -44.61 13.58
CA ALA A 56 1.01 -44.00 12.44
C ALA A 56 2.03 -43.68 11.34
N PRO A 57 1.71 -43.92 10.05
CA PRO A 57 2.63 -43.60 8.96
C PRO A 57 2.96 -42.11 8.99
N ALA A 58 4.25 -41.77 8.86
CA ALA A 58 4.73 -40.43 8.80
C ALA A 58 3.99 -39.67 7.66
N PRO A 59 3.56 -38.42 7.88
CA PRO A 59 2.89 -37.66 6.85
C PRO A 59 3.80 -37.59 5.61
N SER A 60 3.22 -37.91 4.45
CA SER A 60 3.93 -37.80 3.18
C SER A 60 4.40 -36.34 3.01
N PRO A 61 5.66 -36.12 2.54
CA PRO A 61 6.15 -34.77 2.34
C PRO A 61 5.20 -34.01 1.38
N THR A 62 4.72 -32.86 1.84
CA THR A 62 3.96 -31.93 0.97
C THR A 62 4.85 -31.60 -0.22
N PRO A 63 4.35 -31.72 -1.48
CA PRO A 63 5.15 -31.35 -2.64
C PRO A 63 5.66 -29.92 -2.48
N GLU A 64 6.97 -29.73 -2.58
CA GLU A 64 7.60 -28.41 -2.57
C GLU A 64 7.09 -27.63 -3.80
N GLU A 65 6.34 -26.56 -3.59
CA GLU A 65 5.77 -25.75 -4.67
C GLU A 65 6.92 -25.11 -5.47
N THR A 66 7.18 -25.66 -6.67
CA THR A 66 8.27 -25.19 -7.52
C THR A 66 7.98 -23.76 -7.99
N VAL A 67 8.86 -22.80 -7.69
CA VAL A 67 8.75 -21.41 -8.17
C VAL A 67 8.86 -21.41 -9.70
N PRO A 68 7.85 -20.94 -10.44
CA PRO A 68 7.93 -20.85 -11.90
C PRO A 68 9.09 -19.95 -12.33
N ALA A 69 9.90 -20.43 -13.28
CA ALA A 69 11.02 -19.64 -13.83
C ALA A 69 10.51 -18.42 -14.59
N ALA A 70 11.20 -17.29 -14.45
CA ALA A 70 10.92 -16.09 -15.21
C ALA A 70 11.38 -16.27 -16.68
N ALA A 71 10.50 -16.04 -17.64
CA ALA A 71 10.88 -15.99 -19.05
C ALA A 71 11.84 -14.81 -19.29
N PRO A 72 12.84 -14.96 -20.19
CA PRO A 72 13.71 -13.86 -20.55
C PRO A 72 12.92 -12.64 -21.07
N ALA A 73 13.21 -11.45 -20.54
CA ALA A 73 12.56 -10.23 -20.95
C ALA A 73 13.42 -9.54 -22.02
N PRO A 74 12.88 -9.27 -23.23
CA PRO A 74 13.56 -8.47 -24.24
C PRO A 74 13.93 -7.07 -23.70
N ASP A 75 15.11 -6.58 -24.04
CA ASP A 75 15.61 -5.30 -23.52
C ASP A 75 14.87 -4.08 -24.06
N ASP A 76 14.17 -4.24 -25.19
CA ASP A 76 13.37 -3.21 -25.86
C ASP A 76 11.96 -3.05 -25.29
N LEU A 77 11.59 -3.86 -24.29
CA LEU A 77 10.32 -3.65 -23.59
C LEU A 77 10.28 -2.27 -22.91
N PRO A 78 9.10 -1.60 -22.92
CA PRO A 78 8.95 -0.29 -22.33
C PRO A 78 9.22 -0.33 -20.82
N VAL A 79 9.76 0.77 -20.29
CA VAL A 79 9.78 1.01 -18.85
C VAL A 79 8.48 1.71 -18.46
N VAL A 80 7.79 1.23 -17.43
CA VAL A 80 6.61 1.92 -16.90
C VAL A 80 7.05 3.25 -16.31
N ASP A 81 6.53 4.33 -16.86
CA ASP A 81 6.80 5.70 -16.45
C ASP A 81 5.47 6.39 -16.05
N TYR A 82 5.46 7.71 -16.03
CA TYR A 82 4.32 8.55 -15.68
C TYR A 82 3.19 8.46 -16.72
N ASP A 83 3.48 8.12 -17.95
CA ASP A 83 2.49 7.86 -18.99
C ASP A 83 1.73 6.54 -18.72
N PRO A 84 0.53 6.34 -19.31
CA PRO A 84 -0.22 5.11 -19.12
C PRO A 84 0.61 3.86 -19.40
N ALA A 85 0.52 2.90 -18.48
CA ALA A 85 1.27 1.65 -18.59
C ALA A 85 0.88 0.84 -19.85
N PRO A 86 1.80 0.01 -20.38
CA PRO A 86 1.52 -0.87 -21.50
C PRO A 86 0.33 -1.79 -21.22
N ARG A 87 -0.34 -2.23 -22.30
CA ARG A 87 -1.48 -3.13 -22.21
C ARG A 87 -1.05 -4.57 -21.90
N GLY A 88 -1.99 -5.39 -21.44
CA GLY A 88 -1.82 -6.83 -21.26
C GLY A 88 -1.64 -7.26 -19.79
N PHE A 89 -1.41 -6.34 -18.89
CA PHE A 89 -1.34 -6.66 -17.47
C PHE A 89 -2.71 -7.15 -16.95
N PRO A 90 -2.73 -8.17 -16.07
CA PRO A 90 -3.96 -8.77 -15.56
C PRO A 90 -4.77 -7.77 -14.74
N ALA A 91 -6.09 -7.98 -14.73
CA ALA A 91 -6.96 -7.25 -13.84
C ALA A 91 -6.65 -7.60 -12.37
N ASP A 92 -6.81 -6.63 -11.49
CA ASP A 92 -6.81 -6.84 -10.06
C ASP A 92 -8.15 -7.48 -9.64
N PRO A 93 -8.19 -8.75 -9.20
CA PRO A 93 -9.43 -9.41 -8.82
C PRO A 93 -10.06 -8.78 -7.58
N ASP A 94 -9.24 -8.14 -6.74
CA ASP A 94 -9.65 -7.54 -5.49
C ASP A 94 -9.69 -6.00 -5.57
N ALA A 95 -9.95 -5.46 -6.76
CA ALA A 95 -9.87 -4.02 -7.01
C ALA A 95 -10.73 -3.17 -6.06
N SER A 96 -11.84 -3.71 -5.57
CA SER A 96 -12.75 -3.02 -4.63
C SER A 96 -12.54 -3.45 -3.17
N ASP A 97 -11.59 -4.33 -2.88
CA ASP A 97 -11.31 -4.76 -1.52
C ASP A 97 -10.63 -3.64 -0.73
N VAL A 98 -11.20 -3.29 0.41
CA VAL A 98 -10.68 -2.26 1.31
C VAL A 98 -9.76 -2.82 2.41
N THR A 99 -9.49 -4.12 2.40
CA THR A 99 -8.51 -4.73 3.31
C THR A 99 -7.14 -4.04 3.15
N PRO A 100 -6.50 -3.63 4.26
CA PRO A 100 -5.26 -2.88 4.19
C PRO A 100 -4.13 -3.65 3.50
N LEU A 101 -3.49 -3.01 2.51
CA LEU A 101 -2.24 -3.47 1.93
C LEU A 101 -1.08 -2.99 2.82
N THR A 102 -0.47 -3.92 3.53
CA THR A 102 0.48 -3.62 4.61
C THR A 102 1.94 -3.66 4.19
N GLU A 103 2.24 -4.10 2.96
CA GLU A 103 3.59 -4.17 2.42
C GLU A 103 3.70 -3.41 1.10
N GLY A 104 4.80 -2.70 0.93
CA GLY A 104 5.20 -2.06 -0.32
C GLY A 104 6.46 -2.70 -0.88
N LEU A 105 6.60 -2.69 -2.19
CA LEU A 105 7.76 -3.16 -2.93
C LEU A 105 8.45 -1.98 -3.59
N HIS A 106 9.76 -1.85 -3.37
CA HIS A 106 10.63 -0.89 -4.01
C HIS A 106 11.64 -1.62 -4.91
N PRO A 107 11.64 -1.42 -6.24
CA PRO A 107 12.65 -1.97 -7.13
C PRO A 107 14.03 -1.40 -6.79
N THR A 108 15.03 -2.25 -6.56
CA THR A 108 16.43 -1.80 -6.32
C THR A 108 17.24 -1.65 -7.62
N ARG A 109 16.69 -2.18 -8.71
CA ARG A 109 17.20 -2.09 -10.09
C ARG A 109 16.02 -2.15 -11.06
N ARG A 110 16.25 -1.99 -12.34
CA ARG A 110 15.26 -2.28 -13.39
C ARG A 110 14.92 -3.78 -13.34
N ILE A 111 13.64 -4.11 -13.16
CA ILE A 111 13.11 -5.48 -13.09
C ILE A 111 11.98 -5.67 -14.09
N ALA A 112 11.94 -6.83 -14.73
CA ALA A 112 10.86 -7.15 -15.65
C ALA A 112 9.55 -7.43 -14.91
N ALA A 113 8.44 -6.96 -15.47
CA ALA A 113 7.08 -7.11 -14.99
C ALA A 113 6.28 -7.98 -15.95
N TYR A 114 5.57 -8.97 -15.41
CA TYR A 114 4.93 -10.05 -16.14
C TYR A 114 3.41 -10.04 -15.95
N ASP A 115 2.70 -10.71 -16.86
CA ASP A 115 1.25 -10.91 -16.78
C ASP A 115 0.83 -11.99 -15.76
N ALA A 116 1.73 -12.92 -15.40
CA ALA A 116 1.49 -13.98 -14.43
C ALA A 116 2.82 -14.55 -13.91
N PRO A 117 2.83 -15.31 -12.81
CA PRO A 117 3.99 -16.12 -12.43
C PRO A 117 4.42 -17.07 -13.56
N GLY A 118 5.69 -16.98 -13.99
CA GLY A 118 6.21 -17.74 -15.15
C GLY A 118 5.62 -17.32 -16.49
N GLY A 119 4.84 -16.25 -16.56
CA GLY A 119 4.17 -15.76 -17.75
C GLY A 119 5.05 -14.91 -18.65
N ARG A 120 4.42 -14.06 -19.46
CA ARG A 120 5.07 -13.22 -20.46
C ARG A 120 5.50 -11.89 -19.86
N PRO A 121 6.75 -11.42 -20.07
CA PRO A 121 7.19 -10.09 -19.69
C PRO A 121 6.48 -9.04 -20.58
N LEU A 122 6.02 -7.94 -19.98
CA LEU A 122 5.27 -6.89 -20.67
C LEU A 122 5.95 -5.53 -20.59
N ALA A 123 6.74 -5.27 -19.55
CA ALA A 123 7.42 -4.01 -19.32
C ALA A 123 8.53 -4.19 -18.29
N PHE A 124 9.25 -3.10 -18.02
CA PHE A 124 10.13 -3.00 -16.86
C PHE A 124 9.60 -1.99 -15.84
N LEU A 125 9.87 -2.26 -14.58
CA LEU A 125 9.73 -1.31 -13.49
C LEU A 125 11.13 -0.84 -13.06
N ALA A 126 11.29 0.48 -12.92
CA ALA A 126 12.54 1.10 -12.50
C ALA A 126 12.47 1.52 -11.03
N PRO A 127 13.61 1.75 -10.36
CA PRO A 127 13.64 2.26 -8.98
C PRO A 127 12.93 3.60 -8.79
N THR A 128 12.83 4.39 -9.84
CA THR A 128 12.22 5.72 -9.82
C THR A 128 11.31 5.94 -11.02
N ILE A 129 10.28 6.78 -10.83
CA ILE A 129 9.50 7.38 -11.92
C ILE A 129 9.77 8.88 -11.89
N ARG A 130 10.32 9.45 -12.98
CA ARG A 130 10.72 10.87 -13.11
C ARG A 130 11.53 11.38 -11.91
N GLY A 131 12.44 10.54 -11.40
CA GLY A 131 13.31 10.87 -10.27
C GLY A 131 12.64 10.74 -8.88
N VAL A 132 11.38 10.33 -8.82
CA VAL A 132 10.67 10.02 -7.57
C VAL A 132 10.81 8.52 -7.29
N GLU A 133 11.22 8.15 -6.08
CA GLU A 133 11.35 6.76 -5.66
C GLU A 133 10.00 6.03 -5.79
N LEU A 134 10.01 4.88 -6.49
CA LEU A 134 8.83 4.08 -6.74
C LEU A 134 8.64 3.05 -5.63
N THR A 135 7.57 3.16 -4.87
CA THR A 135 7.10 2.14 -3.93
C THR A 135 5.67 1.76 -4.29
N MET A 136 5.43 0.49 -4.55
CA MET A 136 4.13 -0.04 -4.98
C MET A 136 3.57 -1.00 -3.93
N PRO A 137 2.29 -0.90 -3.53
CA PRO A 137 1.67 -1.88 -2.65
C PRO A 137 1.73 -3.28 -3.24
N ILE A 138 2.07 -4.25 -2.40
CA ILE A 138 1.98 -5.67 -2.73
C ILE A 138 0.51 -6.09 -2.57
N ALA A 139 -0.08 -6.54 -3.66
CA ALA A 139 -1.46 -6.99 -3.71
C ALA A 139 -1.60 -8.50 -3.43
N GLN A 140 -0.67 -9.31 -3.96
CA GLN A 140 -0.74 -10.78 -3.84
C GLN A 140 0.67 -11.40 -3.84
N ARG A 141 0.76 -12.60 -3.28
CA ARG A 141 1.92 -13.48 -3.43
C ARG A 141 1.44 -14.86 -3.87
N ARG A 142 2.07 -15.43 -4.89
CA ARG A 142 1.72 -16.77 -5.41
C ARG A 142 2.94 -17.44 -6.01
N ALA A 143 3.16 -18.71 -5.65
CA ALA A 143 4.24 -19.52 -6.18
C ALA A 143 5.61 -18.80 -6.18
N GLY A 144 5.96 -18.11 -5.09
CA GLY A 144 7.20 -17.36 -4.95
C GLY A 144 7.26 -16.01 -5.70
N TRP A 145 6.24 -15.67 -6.50
CA TRP A 145 6.13 -14.39 -7.21
C TRP A 145 5.32 -13.38 -6.40
N THR A 146 5.57 -12.09 -6.67
CA THR A 146 4.90 -10.97 -6.00
C THR A 146 4.15 -10.13 -7.02
N ALA A 147 2.84 -9.93 -6.80
CA ALA A 147 2.03 -9.01 -7.58
C ALA A 147 1.94 -7.66 -6.85
N VAL A 148 2.16 -6.57 -7.60
CA VAL A 148 2.05 -5.21 -7.12
C VAL A 148 0.98 -4.45 -7.90
N LEU A 149 0.40 -3.42 -7.29
CA LEU A 149 -0.44 -2.48 -8.01
C LEU A 149 0.41 -1.77 -9.06
N LEU A 150 -0.03 -1.84 -10.33
CA LEU A 150 0.74 -1.27 -11.44
C LEU A 150 0.56 0.26 -11.46
N PRO A 151 1.64 1.07 -11.44
CA PRO A 151 1.54 2.51 -11.61
C PRO A 151 1.02 2.86 -13.00
N SER A 152 0.29 3.97 -13.12
CA SER A 152 -0.25 4.50 -14.39
C SER A 152 -1.25 3.57 -15.11
N ALA A 153 -1.85 2.63 -14.36
CA ALA A 153 -2.87 1.72 -14.89
C ALA A 153 -3.89 1.34 -13.80
N ASN A 154 -5.15 1.71 -14.00
CA ASN A 154 -6.20 1.43 -13.03
C ASN A 154 -6.52 -0.06 -12.96
N ARG A 155 -6.68 -0.61 -11.76
CA ARG A 155 -7.16 -1.98 -11.53
C ARG A 155 -6.33 -3.04 -12.25
N ARG A 156 -4.98 -2.85 -12.29
CA ARG A 156 -4.03 -3.78 -12.94
C ARG A 156 -2.91 -4.16 -12.00
N LEU A 157 -2.47 -5.40 -12.13
CA LEU A 157 -1.36 -5.96 -11.36
C LEU A 157 -0.17 -6.25 -12.28
N ALA A 158 1.05 -6.08 -11.73
CA ALA A 158 2.27 -6.55 -12.35
C ALA A 158 2.86 -7.66 -11.48
N TRP A 159 3.18 -8.81 -12.08
CA TRP A 159 3.85 -9.92 -11.41
C TRP A 159 5.36 -9.80 -11.55
N LEU A 160 6.06 -9.94 -10.45
CA LEU A 160 7.52 -9.82 -10.37
C LEU A 160 8.12 -11.13 -9.85
N PRO A 161 9.20 -11.64 -10.49
CA PRO A 161 9.92 -12.79 -9.98
C PRO A 161 10.64 -12.44 -8.66
N PRO A 162 11.08 -13.43 -7.88
CA PRO A 162 11.84 -13.18 -6.66
C PRO A 162 13.14 -12.42 -6.94
N GLY A 163 13.47 -11.45 -6.08
CA GLY A 163 14.70 -10.66 -6.13
C GLY A 163 14.61 -9.37 -6.96
N GLY A 164 15.64 -8.52 -6.84
CA GLY A 164 15.71 -7.23 -7.50
C GLY A 164 14.88 -6.12 -6.89
N PHE A 165 14.33 -6.32 -5.70
CA PHE A 165 13.55 -5.34 -4.93
C PHE A 165 13.77 -5.52 -3.43
N SER A 166 13.41 -4.49 -2.68
CA SER A 166 13.22 -4.53 -1.23
C SER A 166 11.75 -4.35 -0.87
N THR A 167 11.37 -4.74 0.34
CA THR A 167 10.03 -4.53 0.87
C THR A 167 10.05 -3.54 2.03
N VAL A 168 8.96 -2.77 2.17
CA VAL A 168 8.76 -1.81 3.23
C VAL A 168 7.40 -1.99 3.86
N GLN A 169 7.29 -1.72 5.16
CA GLN A 169 6.00 -1.77 5.85
C GLN A 169 5.17 -0.54 5.48
N LEU A 170 3.95 -0.76 5.01
CA LEU A 170 2.91 0.25 4.82
C LEU A 170 1.94 0.22 6.01
N ARG A 171 1.69 1.37 6.62
CA ARG A 171 0.81 1.48 7.78
C ARG A 171 -0.48 2.24 7.48
N ASP A 172 -0.44 3.05 6.44
CA ASP A 172 -1.50 3.99 6.09
C ASP A 172 -2.22 3.53 4.83
N GLN A 173 -3.55 3.69 4.83
CA GLN A 173 -4.41 3.49 3.68
C GLN A 173 -5.48 4.57 3.66
N LEU A 174 -5.82 5.05 2.47
CA LEU A 174 -6.94 5.97 2.27
C LEU A 174 -8.07 5.22 1.56
N VAL A 175 -9.29 5.34 2.07
CA VAL A 175 -10.48 4.79 1.42
C VAL A 175 -11.37 5.96 1.02
N VAL A 176 -11.75 6.01 -0.25
CA VAL A 176 -12.60 7.04 -0.83
C VAL A 176 -13.94 6.42 -1.21
N GLU A 177 -15.00 6.91 -0.62
CA GLU A 177 -16.38 6.51 -0.88
C GLU A 177 -17.03 7.53 -1.81
N ARG A 178 -17.34 7.13 -3.05
CA ARG A 178 -17.85 8.05 -4.07
C ARG A 178 -19.26 8.55 -3.75
N ARG A 179 -20.12 7.68 -3.24
CA ARG A 179 -21.54 8.02 -2.99
C ARG A 179 -21.71 8.96 -1.80
N THR A 180 -20.89 8.80 -0.77
CA THR A 180 -20.94 9.64 0.44
C THR A 180 -20.00 10.84 0.36
N HIS A 181 -19.23 11.00 -0.72
CA HIS A 181 -18.19 12.03 -0.87
C HIS A 181 -17.26 12.10 0.33
N ARG A 182 -16.76 10.96 0.78
CA ARG A 182 -15.93 10.84 1.97
C ARG A 182 -14.59 10.18 1.66
N ILE A 183 -13.53 10.71 2.25
CA ILE A 183 -12.24 10.02 2.34
C ILE A 183 -11.96 9.71 3.80
N THR A 184 -11.60 8.47 4.09
CA THR A 184 -11.21 8.02 5.42
C THR A 184 -9.77 7.55 5.40
N TRP A 185 -8.97 8.08 6.32
CA TRP A 185 -7.61 7.65 6.55
C TRP A 185 -7.60 6.55 7.62
N TYR A 186 -7.01 5.42 7.27
CA TYR A 186 -6.76 4.29 8.17
C TYR A 186 -5.27 4.18 8.46
N ARG A 187 -4.92 3.90 9.72
CA ARG A 187 -3.57 3.56 10.15
C ARG A 187 -3.60 2.24 10.91
N ALA A 188 -2.81 1.27 10.45
CA ALA A 188 -2.81 -0.10 10.97
C ALA A 188 -4.23 -0.70 11.07
N GLY A 189 -5.05 -0.51 10.03
CA GLY A 189 -6.42 -1.01 9.95
C GLY A 189 -7.47 -0.24 10.78
N ARG A 190 -7.08 0.80 11.52
CA ARG A 190 -8.00 1.61 12.34
C ARG A 190 -8.25 2.96 11.68
N ALA A 191 -9.51 3.38 11.63
CA ALA A 191 -9.88 4.71 11.16
C ALA A 191 -9.27 5.79 12.08
N VAL A 192 -8.51 6.71 11.48
CA VAL A 192 -7.89 7.84 12.19
C VAL A 192 -8.74 9.09 12.04
N ARG A 193 -9.10 9.40 10.81
CA ARG A 193 -9.88 10.61 10.47
C ARG A 193 -10.59 10.46 9.13
N SER A 194 -11.69 11.20 8.98
CA SER A 194 -12.42 11.31 7.72
C SER A 194 -12.65 12.76 7.36
N TRP A 195 -12.75 13.02 6.05
CA TRP A 195 -13.07 14.34 5.50
C TRP A 195 -14.11 14.19 4.39
N GLU A 196 -14.90 15.23 4.20
CA GLU A 196 -15.69 15.39 3.00
C GLU A 196 -14.79 15.78 1.83
N VAL A 197 -15.09 15.26 0.62
CA VAL A 197 -14.28 15.47 -0.59
C VAL A 197 -15.14 15.88 -1.77
N SER A 198 -14.54 16.59 -2.74
CA SER A 198 -15.09 16.70 -4.08
C SER A 198 -14.48 15.64 -4.97
N LEU A 199 -15.27 15.07 -5.85
CA LEU A 199 -14.89 13.99 -6.75
C LEU A 199 -15.14 14.34 -8.22
N GLY A 200 -14.80 13.42 -9.09
CA GLY A 200 -14.99 13.54 -10.52
C GLY A 200 -16.46 13.68 -10.91
N GLN A 201 -16.74 14.61 -11.82
CA GLN A 201 -18.07 14.84 -12.38
C GLN A 201 -18.45 13.71 -13.35
N ARG A 202 -19.72 13.70 -13.76
CA ARG A 202 -20.24 12.73 -14.74
C ARG A 202 -19.41 12.71 -16.02
N GLY A 203 -18.99 11.53 -16.44
CA GLY A 203 -18.13 11.30 -17.60
C GLY A 203 -16.63 11.50 -17.32
N GLN A 204 -16.27 11.98 -16.14
CA GLN A 204 -14.90 12.18 -15.67
C GLN A 204 -14.78 11.74 -14.22
N GLU A 205 -15.45 10.63 -13.89
CA GLU A 205 -15.54 10.12 -12.53
C GLU A 205 -14.15 9.79 -11.98
N THR A 206 -13.99 9.95 -10.67
CA THR A 206 -12.83 9.41 -9.96
C THR A 206 -12.79 7.89 -10.18
N PRO A 207 -11.70 7.34 -10.76
CA PRO A 207 -11.63 5.92 -11.10
C PRO A 207 -11.81 5.03 -9.87
N LEU A 208 -12.65 4.01 -9.97
CA LEU A 208 -12.83 2.99 -8.94
C LEU A 208 -11.60 2.08 -8.85
N GLY A 209 -11.43 1.47 -7.69
CA GLY A 209 -10.45 0.41 -7.46
C GLY A 209 -9.25 0.85 -6.63
N ARG A 210 -8.35 -0.11 -6.42
CA ARG A 210 -7.11 0.10 -5.66
C ARG A 210 -6.07 0.83 -6.52
N THR A 211 -5.48 1.85 -5.94
CA THR A 211 -4.30 2.58 -6.42
C THR A 211 -3.41 2.92 -5.23
N PHE A 212 -2.46 3.81 -5.40
CA PHE A 212 -1.55 4.20 -4.33
C PHE A 212 -0.99 5.60 -4.55
N ILE A 213 -0.40 6.19 -3.51
CA ILE A 213 0.31 7.46 -3.60
C ILE A 213 1.63 7.22 -4.32
N LEU A 214 1.69 7.61 -5.59
CA LEU A 214 2.87 7.49 -6.44
C LEU A 214 3.96 8.48 -6.04
N GLY A 215 3.58 9.70 -5.67
CA GLY A 215 4.54 10.73 -5.30
C GLY A 215 3.88 12.01 -4.81
N ARG A 216 4.72 13.00 -4.50
CA ARG A 216 4.31 14.37 -4.15
C ARG A 216 4.84 15.33 -5.21
N THR A 217 4.04 16.32 -5.55
CA THR A 217 4.44 17.39 -6.44
C THR A 217 3.97 18.72 -5.90
N PRO A 218 4.78 19.80 -6.00
CA PRO A 218 4.31 21.12 -5.67
C PRO A 218 3.17 21.52 -6.60
N PRO A 219 2.22 22.34 -6.14
CA PRO A 219 1.10 22.77 -6.96
C PRO A 219 1.61 23.67 -8.11
N PRO A 220 1.14 23.45 -9.34
CA PRO A 220 1.57 24.27 -10.48
C PRO A 220 1.06 25.70 -10.42
N GLN A 221 0.05 25.98 -9.61
CA GLN A 221 -0.60 27.27 -9.48
C GLN A 221 -1.15 27.48 -8.07
N GLN A 222 -1.45 28.75 -7.72
CA GLN A 222 -2.03 29.10 -6.42
C GLN A 222 -3.44 28.51 -6.18
N VAL A 223 -4.12 28.07 -7.23
CA VAL A 223 -5.46 27.46 -7.14
C VAL A 223 -5.53 26.26 -6.17
N TYR A 224 -4.43 25.54 -6.00
CA TYR A 224 -4.32 24.43 -5.04
C TYR A 224 -4.02 24.88 -3.60
N GLY A 225 -4.16 26.18 -3.32
CA GLY A 225 -3.95 26.73 -1.99
C GLY A 225 -2.51 26.72 -1.50
N GLY A 226 -1.53 26.56 -2.40
CA GLY A 226 -0.10 26.52 -2.05
C GLY A 226 0.28 25.28 -1.25
N VAL A 227 -0.46 24.18 -1.37
CA VAL A 227 -0.23 22.91 -0.67
C VAL A 227 0.08 21.83 -1.70
N ASP A 228 1.10 21.01 -1.42
CA ASP A 228 1.51 19.94 -2.31
C ASP A 228 0.37 18.97 -2.64
N ILE A 229 0.50 18.34 -3.78
CA ILE A 229 -0.45 17.37 -4.33
C ILE A 229 0.14 15.96 -4.15
N PHE A 230 -0.67 14.99 -3.77
CA PHE A 230 -0.36 13.59 -4.01
C PHE A 230 -0.76 13.21 -5.44
N ALA A 231 0.20 12.77 -6.25
CA ALA A 231 -0.08 12.09 -7.50
C ALA A 231 -0.38 10.61 -7.19
N LEU A 232 -1.51 10.10 -7.69
CA LEU A 232 -1.88 8.70 -7.51
C LEU A 232 -1.36 7.85 -8.68
N GLY A 233 -1.18 6.56 -8.44
CA GLY A 233 -0.89 5.57 -9.49
C GLY A 233 -2.05 5.31 -10.45
N ALA A 234 -3.01 6.20 -10.51
CA ALA A 234 -4.22 6.14 -11.32
C ALA A 234 -4.25 7.26 -12.37
N VAL A 235 -4.87 6.97 -13.49
CA VAL A 235 -5.12 7.90 -14.61
C VAL A 235 -6.62 7.97 -14.89
N PRO A 236 -7.13 9.01 -15.60
CA PRO A 236 -8.53 9.03 -16.04
C PRO A 236 -8.90 7.75 -16.79
N ASP A 237 -10.07 7.15 -16.52
CA ASP A 237 -10.52 5.92 -17.19
C ASP A 237 -10.67 6.13 -18.70
N ASP A 238 -11.17 7.32 -19.10
CA ASP A 238 -11.16 7.79 -20.49
C ASP A 238 -10.26 9.03 -20.62
N PRO A 239 -9.05 8.91 -21.16
CA PRO A 239 -8.14 10.04 -21.35
C PRO A 239 -8.72 11.14 -22.26
N ASN A 240 -9.73 10.85 -23.08
CA ASN A 240 -10.34 11.83 -23.99
C ASN A 240 -11.46 12.64 -23.34
N SER A 241 -11.99 12.17 -22.19
CA SER A 241 -13.04 12.87 -21.44
C SER A 241 -12.53 14.12 -20.74
N VAL A 242 -11.23 14.21 -20.46
CA VAL A 242 -10.60 15.34 -19.76
C VAL A 242 -10.11 16.41 -20.76
N PRO A 243 -10.00 17.68 -20.35
CA PRO A 243 -9.42 18.74 -21.17
C PRO A 243 -8.03 18.34 -21.71
N ALA A 244 -7.70 18.82 -22.91
CA ALA A 244 -6.44 18.49 -23.58
C ALA A 244 -5.19 18.76 -22.71
N SER A 245 -5.24 19.79 -21.86
CA SER A 245 -4.17 20.15 -20.90
C SER A 245 -4.00 19.15 -19.76
N LEU A 246 -4.95 18.26 -19.54
CA LEU A 246 -4.93 17.22 -18.49
C LEU A 246 -4.73 15.81 -19.05
N ARG A 247 -4.62 15.65 -20.37
CA ARG A 247 -4.33 14.34 -20.98
C ARG A 247 -2.96 13.86 -20.56
N GLY A 248 -2.88 12.62 -20.10
CA GLY A 248 -1.66 12.05 -19.50
C GLY A 248 -1.39 12.49 -18.06
N ALA A 249 -2.23 13.31 -17.45
CA ALA A 249 -2.14 13.62 -16.04
C ALA A 249 -2.69 12.47 -15.17
N HIS A 250 -2.02 12.23 -14.04
CA HIS A 250 -2.51 11.33 -13.02
C HIS A 250 -3.66 11.96 -12.23
N ILE A 251 -4.49 11.10 -11.66
CA ILE A 251 -5.45 11.53 -10.65
C ILE A 251 -4.68 12.08 -9.46
N GLY A 252 -5.05 13.28 -9.02
CA GLY A 252 -4.46 13.95 -7.87
C GLY A 252 -5.36 13.90 -6.65
N LEU A 253 -4.74 13.84 -5.46
CA LEU A 253 -5.39 14.13 -4.20
C LEU A 253 -4.82 15.46 -3.71
N HIS A 254 -5.64 16.51 -3.59
CA HIS A 254 -5.17 17.87 -3.35
C HIS A 254 -6.24 18.77 -2.72
N SER A 255 -5.81 19.93 -2.20
CA SER A 255 -6.72 20.99 -1.77
C SER A 255 -7.13 21.89 -2.94
N TRP A 256 -8.12 22.73 -2.71
CA TRP A 256 -8.56 23.75 -3.64
C TRP A 256 -8.53 25.12 -2.97
N TYR A 257 -8.66 26.20 -3.71
CA TYR A 257 -8.61 27.56 -3.16
C TYR A 257 -9.83 27.91 -2.30
N HIS A 258 -10.94 27.18 -2.43
CA HIS A 258 -12.12 27.29 -1.58
C HIS A 258 -12.75 25.92 -1.35
N ASP A 259 -13.50 25.78 -0.26
CA ASP A 259 -14.12 24.53 0.18
C ASP A 259 -15.60 24.38 -0.26
N GLY A 260 -16.14 25.36 -1.02
CA GLY A 260 -17.57 25.41 -1.39
C GLY A 260 -18.03 24.30 -2.35
N GLU A 261 -17.10 23.49 -2.89
CA GLU A 261 -17.40 22.36 -3.77
C GLU A 261 -17.33 21.01 -3.07
N LEU A 262 -16.96 20.96 -1.79
CA LEU A 262 -16.91 19.70 -1.04
C LEU A 262 -18.31 19.06 -1.01
N GLY A 263 -18.36 17.73 -0.99
CA GLY A 263 -19.59 16.96 -1.09
C GLY A 263 -20.22 16.92 -2.49
N ARG A 264 -19.48 17.30 -3.55
CA ARG A 264 -19.99 17.37 -4.94
C ARG A 264 -19.08 16.71 -5.95
N ASN A 265 -19.64 16.36 -7.09
CA ASN A 265 -18.92 15.86 -8.26
C ASN A 265 -18.60 17.02 -9.20
N THR A 266 -17.44 17.67 -9.03
CA THR A 266 -17.06 18.90 -9.73
C THR A 266 -15.66 18.88 -10.34
N THR A 267 -14.93 17.75 -10.21
CA THR A 267 -13.56 17.65 -10.70
C THR A 267 -13.47 16.86 -12.01
N ASN A 268 -12.30 16.82 -12.62
CA ASN A 268 -11.99 15.96 -13.76
C ASN A 268 -11.39 14.60 -13.33
N GLY A 269 -11.87 14.06 -12.20
CA GLY A 269 -11.42 12.80 -11.62
C GLY A 269 -10.55 12.95 -10.37
N CYS A 270 -9.94 14.10 -10.13
CA CYS A 270 -9.16 14.38 -8.92
C CYS A 270 -10.03 14.36 -7.66
N ILE A 271 -9.41 14.04 -6.53
CA ILE A 271 -10.02 14.05 -5.20
C ILE A 271 -9.59 15.34 -4.51
N ARG A 272 -10.56 16.20 -4.16
CA ARG A 272 -10.29 17.47 -3.46
C ARG A 272 -10.77 17.38 -2.03
N LEU A 273 -9.95 17.84 -1.08
CA LEU A 273 -10.32 17.97 0.33
C LEU A 273 -9.91 19.35 0.86
N THR A 274 -10.24 19.63 2.12
CA THR A 274 -9.86 20.89 2.76
C THR A 274 -8.34 21.06 2.76
N ARG A 275 -7.88 22.31 2.75
CA ARG A 275 -6.44 22.62 2.85
C ARG A 275 -5.80 22.07 4.14
N SER A 276 -6.52 22.09 5.26
CA SER A 276 -6.05 21.50 6.53
C SER A 276 -5.93 20.00 6.44
N GLY A 277 -6.92 19.29 5.88
CA GLY A 277 -6.88 17.84 5.67
C GLY A 277 -5.74 17.42 4.75
N GLN A 278 -5.52 18.14 3.63
CA GLN A 278 -4.40 17.86 2.74
C GLN A 278 -3.05 18.01 3.44
N ARG A 279 -2.85 19.05 4.25
CA ARG A 279 -1.62 19.25 5.02
C ARG A 279 -1.40 18.13 6.04
N GLU A 280 -2.46 17.70 6.71
CA GLU A 280 -2.40 16.60 7.67
C GLU A 280 -2.00 15.29 6.98
N LEU A 281 -2.63 14.94 5.85
CA LEU A 281 -2.24 13.77 5.06
C LEU A 281 -0.79 13.85 4.56
N LEU A 282 -0.35 15.02 4.09
CA LEU A 282 1.03 15.23 3.63
C LEU A 282 2.08 15.09 4.75
N ALA A 283 1.72 15.41 5.98
CA ALA A 283 2.60 15.26 7.14
C ALA A 283 2.77 13.80 7.56
N GLU A 284 1.72 12.99 7.41
CA GLU A 284 1.60 11.69 8.04
C GLU A 284 1.66 10.51 7.06
N VAL A 285 1.06 10.64 5.87
CA VAL A 285 0.92 9.55 4.90
C VAL A 285 2.08 9.56 3.92
N ARG A 286 2.67 8.39 3.66
CA ARG A 286 3.86 8.23 2.81
C ARG A 286 3.50 7.78 1.41
N THR A 287 4.42 7.99 0.45
CA THR A 287 4.39 7.35 -0.87
C THR A 287 4.34 5.83 -0.72
N GLY A 288 3.66 5.16 -1.65
CA GLY A 288 3.38 3.73 -1.57
C GLY A 288 2.13 3.37 -0.76
N SER A 289 1.58 4.30 0.06
CA SER A 289 0.32 4.03 0.79
C SER A 289 -0.82 3.80 -0.18
N ALA A 290 -1.61 2.74 0.05
CA ALA A 290 -2.74 2.39 -0.80
C ALA A 290 -3.86 3.45 -0.71
N VAL A 291 -4.52 3.65 -1.84
CA VAL A 291 -5.75 4.44 -1.96
C VAL A 291 -6.78 3.57 -2.65
N VAL A 292 -7.90 3.32 -2.00
CA VAL A 292 -8.98 2.49 -2.54
C VAL A 292 -10.20 3.38 -2.79
N VAL A 293 -10.69 3.38 -4.00
CA VAL A 293 -11.90 4.13 -4.38
C VAL A 293 -13.03 3.13 -4.58
N VAL A 294 -14.08 3.26 -3.81
CA VAL A 294 -15.29 2.43 -3.89
C VAL A 294 -16.53 3.30 -4.07
N ASP A 295 -17.63 2.73 -4.53
CA ASP A 295 -18.90 3.46 -4.51
C ASP A 295 -19.42 3.60 -3.08
N ASP A 296 -19.45 2.49 -2.34
CA ASP A 296 -19.76 2.42 -0.91
C ASP A 296 -18.86 1.42 -0.21
N LEU A 297 -18.65 1.63 1.09
CA LEU A 297 -18.08 0.57 1.91
C LEU A 297 -19.06 -0.61 2.01
N PRO A 298 -18.56 -1.87 1.98
CA PRO A 298 -19.41 -3.01 2.30
C PRO A 298 -20.00 -2.82 3.71
N GLU A 299 -21.31 -3.11 3.86
CA GLU A 299 -21.92 -3.11 5.19
C GLU A 299 -21.14 -4.06 6.12
N PRO A 300 -20.85 -3.63 7.35
CA PRO A 300 -20.26 -4.54 8.32
C PRO A 300 -21.21 -5.73 8.50
N PRO A 301 -20.68 -6.97 8.63
CA PRO A 301 -21.52 -8.13 8.89
C PRO A 301 -22.39 -7.85 10.13
N PRO A 302 -23.66 -8.29 10.13
CA PRO A 302 -24.53 -8.09 11.27
C PRO A 302 -23.84 -8.65 12.52
N THR A 303 -23.71 -7.80 13.52
CA THR A 303 -23.21 -8.20 14.84
C THR A 303 -24.15 -9.27 15.40
N ALA A 304 -23.65 -10.49 15.55
CA ALA A 304 -24.36 -11.62 16.15
C ALA A 304 -24.59 -11.41 17.64
#